data_307fdda51ff332542386c031b3f824e0
#
_entry.id   307fdda51ff332542386c031b3f824e0
#
_cell.length_a   1.000
_cell.length_b   1.000
_cell.length_c   1.000
_cell.angle_alpha   90.00
_cell.angle_beta   90.00
_cell.angle_gamma   90.00
#
_symmetry.space_group_name_H-M   'P 1'
#
loop_
_entity.id
_entity.type
_entity.pdbx_description
1 polymer ?
#
loop_
_entity_poly.entity_id
_entity_poly.type
_entity_poly.pdbx_seq_one_letter_code
_entity_poly.pdbx_strand_id
1 'polypeptide(L)'
;MVPVEALFGYVLLLVGFVFFGNGLTLLGKTGAKEIGVLNLAVAVLISIAAWKLHTLGLTAGAALISAFALVYFMVAAIFCLGYDAKGLGWYCLFGTVVFLWYAYHFYALGTAVPAIAGVKWFGIFCAAWALLLLLAFFTLALGKALGTAVAYLFIIEAFLTLLIPGMLLLTEKWNPLGGVPG
;
A
#
# COMPACT_ATOMS: atom_id res chain seq x y z
N MET A 1 23.96 -6.51 6.85
CA MET A 1 22.55 -6.28 7.24
C MET A 1 21.86 -5.57 6.10
N VAL A 2 20.64 -5.94 5.75
CA VAL A 2 19.89 -5.21 4.71
C VAL A 2 19.41 -3.90 5.32
N PRO A 3 19.65 -2.74 4.68
CA PRO A 3 19.15 -1.46 5.18
C PRO A 3 17.60 -1.50 5.32
N VAL A 4 17.09 -0.87 6.36
CA VAL A 4 15.63 -0.80 6.60
C VAL A 4 14.92 -0.14 5.41
N GLU A 5 15.52 0.87 4.82
CA GLU A 5 15.02 1.55 3.62
C GLU A 5 14.85 0.59 2.44
N ALA A 6 15.80 -0.32 2.24
CA ALA A 6 15.69 -1.31 1.15
C ALA A 6 14.49 -2.26 1.37
N LEU A 7 14.17 -2.60 2.63
CA LEU A 7 13.00 -3.42 2.93
C LEU A 7 11.69 -2.68 2.65
N PHE A 8 11.61 -1.37 3.00
CA PHE A 8 10.48 -0.54 2.58
C PHE A 8 10.41 -0.39 1.06
N GLY A 9 11.55 -0.18 0.39
CA GLY A 9 11.62 -0.12 -1.07
C GLY A 9 11.11 -1.39 -1.74
N TYR A 10 11.47 -2.55 -1.21
CA TYR A 10 10.97 -3.85 -1.66
C TYR A 10 9.44 -3.96 -1.54
N VAL A 11 8.89 -3.56 -0.39
CA VAL A 11 7.44 -3.57 -0.17
C VAL A 11 6.73 -2.62 -1.13
N LEU A 12 7.20 -1.37 -1.26
CA LEU A 12 6.59 -0.39 -2.16
C LEU A 12 6.60 -0.87 -3.62
N LEU A 13 7.70 -1.47 -4.07
CA LEU A 13 7.80 -2.02 -5.42
C LEU A 13 6.74 -3.11 -5.65
N LEU A 14 6.62 -4.08 -4.75
CA LEU A 14 5.64 -5.17 -4.86
C LEU A 14 4.20 -4.66 -4.84
N VAL A 15 3.90 -3.73 -3.95
CA VAL A 15 2.59 -3.08 -3.86
C VAL A 15 2.27 -2.29 -5.14
N GLY A 16 3.28 -1.66 -5.75
CA GLY A 16 3.14 -0.97 -7.04
C GLY A 16 2.64 -1.89 -8.16
N PHE A 17 3.16 -3.12 -8.27
CA PHE A 17 2.66 -4.10 -9.23
C PHE A 17 1.18 -4.44 -9.01
N VAL A 18 0.77 -4.62 -7.76
CA VAL A 18 -0.64 -4.91 -7.41
C VAL A 18 -1.55 -3.72 -7.74
N PHE A 19 -1.14 -2.50 -7.37
CA PHE A 19 -1.92 -1.30 -7.69
C PHE A 19 -2.10 -1.14 -9.19
N PHE A 20 -1.04 -1.26 -9.95
CA PHE A 20 -1.11 -1.17 -11.41
C PHE A 20 -2.01 -2.27 -11.99
N GLY A 21 -1.84 -3.53 -11.56
CA GLY A 21 -2.65 -4.66 -12.02
C GLY A 21 -4.13 -4.50 -11.66
N ASN A 22 -4.45 -4.11 -10.43
CA ASN A 22 -5.83 -3.87 -9.99
C ASN A 22 -6.49 -2.74 -10.79
N GLY A 23 -5.75 -1.63 -11.05
CA GLY A 23 -6.24 -0.55 -11.90
C GLY A 23 -6.57 -1.01 -13.32
N LEU A 24 -5.70 -1.81 -13.94
CA LEU A 24 -5.94 -2.40 -15.27
C LEU A 24 -7.13 -3.36 -15.28
N THR A 25 -7.31 -4.16 -14.22
CA THR A 25 -8.46 -5.07 -14.09
C THR A 25 -9.78 -4.30 -14.03
N LEU A 26 -9.83 -3.22 -13.24
CA LEU A 26 -11.02 -2.36 -13.14
C LEU A 26 -11.36 -1.65 -14.46
N LEU A 27 -10.35 -1.42 -15.33
CA LEU A 27 -10.54 -0.90 -16.69
C LEU A 27 -10.84 -2.00 -17.72
N GLY A 28 -10.93 -3.26 -17.31
CA GLY A 28 -11.18 -4.39 -18.22
C GLY A 28 -10.00 -4.72 -19.14
N LYS A 29 -8.77 -4.32 -18.77
CA LYS A 29 -7.55 -4.54 -19.57
C LYS A 29 -6.82 -5.84 -19.24
N THR A 30 -7.10 -6.44 -18.07
CA THR A 30 -6.48 -7.69 -17.59
C THR A 30 -7.54 -8.61 -16.99
N GLY A 31 -7.26 -9.90 -16.91
CA GLY A 31 -8.13 -10.88 -16.29
C GLY A 31 -8.08 -10.78 -14.74
N ALA A 32 -9.25 -10.83 -14.11
CA ALA A 32 -9.32 -10.75 -12.64
C ALA A 32 -8.56 -11.90 -11.95
N LYS A 33 -8.65 -13.13 -12.47
CA LYS A 33 -7.97 -14.30 -11.87
C LYS A 33 -6.44 -14.16 -11.91
N GLU A 34 -5.89 -13.66 -13.00
CA GLU A 34 -4.46 -13.43 -13.16
C GLU A 34 -3.94 -12.43 -12.12
N ILE A 35 -4.67 -11.33 -11.97
CA ILE A 35 -4.32 -10.30 -10.98
C ILE A 35 -4.65 -10.75 -9.55
N GLY A 36 -5.62 -11.65 -9.37
CA GLY A 36 -5.87 -12.30 -8.10
C GLY A 36 -4.67 -13.13 -7.62
N VAL A 37 -4.02 -13.88 -8.52
CA VAL A 37 -2.79 -14.61 -8.19
C VAL A 37 -1.65 -13.66 -7.83
N LEU A 38 -1.51 -12.53 -8.53
CA LEU A 38 -0.52 -11.50 -8.19
C LEU A 38 -0.79 -10.92 -6.80
N ASN A 39 -2.06 -10.57 -6.48
CA ASN A 39 -2.46 -10.10 -5.15
C ASN A 39 -2.09 -11.09 -4.05
N LEU A 40 -2.34 -12.40 -4.27
CA LEU A 40 -1.99 -13.45 -3.31
C LEU A 40 -0.48 -13.53 -3.09
N ALA A 41 0.30 -13.57 -4.17
CA ALA A 41 1.76 -13.66 -4.09
C ALA A 41 2.35 -12.46 -3.33
N VAL A 42 1.90 -11.25 -3.67
CA VAL A 42 2.38 -10.02 -3.01
C VAL A 42 1.93 -9.98 -1.54
N ALA A 43 0.69 -10.38 -1.22
CA ALA A 43 0.23 -10.45 0.16
C ALA A 43 1.14 -11.33 1.04
N VAL A 44 1.53 -12.50 0.55
CA VAL A 44 2.47 -13.39 1.26
C VAL A 44 3.84 -12.73 1.43
N LEU A 45 4.42 -12.19 0.35
CA LEU A 45 5.75 -11.59 0.37
C LEU A 45 5.84 -10.38 1.31
N ILE A 46 4.84 -9.49 1.28
CA ILE A 46 4.85 -8.32 2.17
C ILE A 46 4.50 -8.69 3.63
N SER A 47 3.79 -9.80 3.88
CA SER A 47 3.60 -10.32 5.24
C SER A 47 4.92 -10.79 5.84
N ILE A 48 5.79 -11.43 5.05
CA ILE A 48 7.14 -11.81 5.48
C ILE A 48 7.98 -10.56 5.75
N ALA A 49 7.90 -9.54 4.90
CA ALA A 49 8.58 -8.27 5.11
C ALA A 49 8.09 -7.55 6.37
N ALA A 50 6.77 -7.55 6.63
CA ALA A 50 6.19 -7.01 7.86
C ALA A 50 6.71 -7.71 9.11
N TRP A 51 6.78 -9.05 9.09
CA TRP A 51 7.36 -9.82 10.17
C TRP A 51 8.81 -9.43 10.42
N LYS A 52 9.62 -9.30 9.36
CA LYS A 52 11.02 -8.86 9.47
C LYS A 52 11.12 -7.45 10.09
N LEU A 53 10.31 -6.49 9.66
CA LEU A 53 10.28 -5.15 10.25
C LEU A 53 9.90 -5.18 11.74
N HIS A 54 8.94 -6.03 12.12
CA HIS A 54 8.57 -6.20 13.52
C HIS A 54 9.75 -6.70 14.37
N THR A 55 10.51 -7.70 13.87
CA THR A 55 11.70 -8.22 14.57
C THR A 55 12.82 -7.19 14.69
N LEU A 56 12.83 -6.15 13.85
CA LEU A 56 13.76 -5.02 13.93
C LEU A 56 13.25 -3.87 14.82
N GLY A 57 12.13 -4.04 15.52
CA GLY A 57 11.54 -3.03 16.39
C GLY A 57 10.69 -1.97 15.65
N LEU A 58 10.50 -2.10 14.33
CA LEU A 58 9.72 -1.17 13.51
C LEU A 58 8.24 -1.57 13.43
N THR A 59 7.64 -1.79 14.60
CA THR A 59 6.29 -2.36 14.75
C THR A 59 5.20 -1.52 14.05
N ALA A 60 5.30 -0.19 14.08
CA ALA A 60 4.34 0.68 13.41
C ALA A 60 4.35 0.48 11.88
N GLY A 61 5.54 0.43 11.27
CA GLY A 61 5.68 0.11 9.84
C GLY A 61 5.21 -1.29 9.50
N ALA A 62 5.53 -2.27 10.36
CA ALA A 62 5.06 -3.65 10.19
C ALA A 62 3.53 -3.74 10.22
N ALA A 63 2.86 -3.04 11.14
CA ALA A 63 1.40 -3.02 11.22
C ALA A 63 0.75 -2.38 9.99
N LEU A 64 1.31 -1.30 9.46
CA LEU A 64 0.84 -0.66 8.23
C LEU A 64 0.94 -1.62 7.03
N ILE A 65 2.09 -2.30 6.86
CA ILE A 65 2.29 -3.28 5.78
C ILE A 65 1.35 -4.47 5.94
N SER A 66 1.11 -4.94 7.17
CA SER A 66 0.15 -6.01 7.44
C SER A 66 -1.28 -5.62 7.04
N ALA A 67 -1.67 -4.36 7.25
CA ALA A 67 -2.98 -3.86 6.79
C ALA A 67 -3.11 -3.94 5.26
N PHE A 68 -2.06 -3.61 4.50
CA PHE A 68 -2.04 -3.83 3.04
C PHE A 68 -2.14 -5.32 2.68
N ALA A 69 -1.39 -6.18 3.37
CA ALA A 69 -1.43 -7.61 3.09
C ALA A 69 -2.85 -8.19 3.22
N LEU A 70 -3.59 -7.77 4.24
CA LEU A 70 -4.98 -8.19 4.44
C LEU A 70 -5.88 -7.75 3.27
N VAL A 71 -5.74 -6.52 2.77
CA VAL A 71 -6.46 -6.06 1.57
C VAL A 71 -6.19 -7.00 0.40
N TYR A 72 -4.93 -7.33 0.13
CA TYR A 72 -4.57 -8.15 -1.03
C TYR A 72 -5.01 -9.60 -0.89
N PHE A 73 -5.02 -10.18 0.31
CA PHE A 73 -5.65 -11.48 0.55
C PHE A 73 -7.15 -11.44 0.22
N MET A 74 -7.87 -10.38 0.61
CA MET A 74 -9.29 -10.22 0.29
C MET A 74 -9.51 -10.03 -1.21
N VAL A 75 -8.71 -9.20 -1.88
CA VAL A 75 -8.77 -9.02 -3.35
C VAL A 75 -8.50 -10.33 -4.08
N ALA A 76 -7.49 -11.09 -3.63
CA ALA A 76 -7.19 -12.41 -4.20
C ALA A 76 -8.39 -13.38 -4.06
N ALA A 77 -9.02 -13.41 -2.90
CA ALA A 77 -10.21 -14.24 -2.67
C ALA A 77 -11.39 -13.82 -3.59
N ILE A 78 -11.63 -12.51 -3.75
CA ILE A 78 -12.65 -11.98 -4.64
C ILE A 78 -12.35 -12.35 -6.10
N PHE A 79 -11.14 -12.10 -6.57
CA PHE A 79 -10.76 -12.28 -7.97
C PHE A 79 -10.60 -13.75 -8.37
N CYS A 80 -10.06 -14.60 -7.49
CA CYS A 80 -9.82 -16.01 -7.78
C CYS A 80 -11.03 -16.89 -7.46
N LEU A 81 -11.76 -16.61 -6.37
CA LEU A 81 -12.82 -17.46 -5.83
C LEU A 81 -14.23 -16.90 -6.05
N GLY A 82 -14.35 -15.65 -6.51
CA GLY A 82 -15.65 -15.02 -6.80
C GLY A 82 -16.41 -14.57 -5.54
N TYR A 83 -15.73 -14.30 -4.43
CA TYR A 83 -16.41 -13.78 -3.23
C TYR A 83 -16.97 -12.37 -3.46
N ASP A 84 -17.99 -12.01 -2.68
CA ASP A 84 -18.57 -10.67 -2.71
C ASP A 84 -17.56 -9.63 -2.22
N ALA A 85 -17.41 -8.55 -2.99
CA ALA A 85 -16.50 -7.45 -2.68
C ALA A 85 -17.01 -6.50 -1.58
N LYS A 86 -18.25 -6.64 -1.13
CA LYS A 86 -18.88 -5.74 -0.15
C LYS A 86 -18.12 -5.72 1.19
N GLY A 87 -17.64 -6.90 1.63
CA GLY A 87 -16.81 -7.01 2.84
C GLY A 87 -15.50 -6.23 2.72
N LEU A 88 -14.84 -6.32 1.56
CA LEU A 88 -13.65 -5.51 1.27
C LEU A 88 -13.98 -4.01 1.31
N GLY A 89 -15.14 -3.61 0.79
CA GLY A 89 -15.58 -2.21 0.87
C GLY A 89 -15.64 -1.68 2.30
N TRP A 90 -16.22 -2.42 3.23
CA TRP A 90 -16.26 -2.04 4.65
C TRP A 90 -14.86 -2.05 5.29
N TYR A 91 -14.01 -3.00 4.93
CA TYR A 91 -12.61 -2.98 5.34
C TYR A 91 -11.88 -1.72 4.84
N CYS A 92 -12.16 -1.28 3.62
CA CYS A 92 -11.60 -0.04 3.06
C CYS A 92 -12.01 1.20 3.86
N LEU A 93 -13.25 1.28 4.37
CA LEU A 93 -13.65 2.37 5.25
C LEU A 93 -12.82 2.40 6.55
N PHE A 94 -12.68 1.26 7.21
CA PHE A 94 -11.83 1.14 8.40
C PHE A 94 -10.38 1.48 8.08
N GLY A 95 -9.87 0.95 6.97
CA GLY A 95 -8.54 1.24 6.45
C GLY A 95 -8.30 2.73 6.20
N THR A 96 -9.31 3.44 5.67
CA THR A 96 -9.22 4.90 5.48
C THR A 96 -8.87 5.61 6.79
N VAL A 97 -9.53 5.28 7.89
CA VAL A 97 -9.26 5.88 9.21
C VAL A 97 -7.84 5.55 9.68
N VAL A 98 -7.43 4.29 9.53
CA VAL A 98 -6.08 3.84 9.91
C VAL A 98 -5.01 4.59 9.09
N PHE A 99 -5.19 4.69 7.78
CA PHE A 99 -4.21 5.34 6.90
C PHE A 99 -4.16 6.85 7.12
N LEU A 100 -5.27 7.51 7.46
CA LEU A 100 -5.27 8.92 7.85
C LEU A 100 -4.51 9.15 9.16
N TRP A 101 -4.63 8.22 10.11
CA TRP A 101 -3.83 8.27 11.34
C TRP A 101 -2.33 8.15 11.04
N TYR A 102 -1.91 7.21 10.16
CA TYR A 102 -0.52 7.09 9.72
C TYR A 102 -0.05 8.32 8.92
N ALA A 103 -0.92 8.91 8.10
CA ALA A 103 -0.63 10.13 7.38
C ALA A 103 -0.24 11.27 8.33
N TYR A 104 -1.06 11.50 9.35
CA TYR A 104 -0.77 12.50 10.39
C TYR A 104 0.51 12.15 11.15
N HIS A 105 0.64 10.90 11.61
CA HIS A 105 1.78 10.46 12.42
C HIS A 105 3.13 10.64 11.69
N PHE A 106 3.23 10.15 10.47
CA PHE A 106 4.47 10.25 9.69
C PHE A 106 4.78 11.68 9.27
N TYR A 107 3.76 12.47 8.92
CA TYR A 107 3.94 13.87 8.58
C TYR A 107 4.44 14.68 9.78
N ALA A 108 3.82 14.51 10.94
CA ALA A 108 4.21 15.16 12.18
C ALA A 108 5.62 14.76 12.62
N LEU A 109 5.95 13.45 12.57
CA LEU A 109 7.26 12.92 12.92
C LEU A 109 8.37 13.50 12.02
N GLY A 110 8.18 13.48 10.69
CA GLY A 110 9.17 14.02 9.75
C GLY A 110 9.30 15.54 9.82
N THR A 111 8.29 16.25 10.36
CA THR A 111 8.38 17.69 10.63
C THR A 111 9.11 17.97 11.93
N ALA A 112 8.89 17.16 12.97
CA ALA A 112 9.47 17.38 14.29
C ALA A 112 10.94 16.94 14.39
N VAL A 113 11.39 15.98 13.56
CA VAL A 113 12.73 15.39 13.64
C VAL A 113 13.47 15.61 12.33
N PRO A 114 14.31 16.66 12.21
CA PRO A 114 15.01 17.00 10.96
C PRO A 114 15.89 15.88 10.39
N ALA A 115 16.47 15.02 11.23
CA ALA A 115 17.30 13.90 10.80
C ALA A 115 16.54 12.87 9.93
N ILE A 116 15.22 12.79 10.11
CA ILE A 116 14.33 11.89 9.35
C ILE A 116 13.22 12.67 8.64
N ALA A 117 13.49 13.89 8.22
CA ALA A 117 12.50 14.76 7.55
C ALA A 117 11.86 14.11 6.30
N GLY A 118 12.53 13.15 5.68
CA GLY A 118 12.01 12.39 4.56
C GLY A 118 10.79 11.53 4.89
N VAL A 119 10.57 11.17 6.15
CA VAL A 119 9.41 10.35 6.61
C VAL A 119 8.08 11.05 6.36
N LYS A 120 8.03 12.39 6.30
CA LYS A 120 6.81 13.14 5.93
C LYS A 120 6.20 12.71 4.59
N TRP A 121 7.02 12.25 3.65
CA TRP A 121 6.54 11.75 2.36
C TRP A 121 5.72 10.48 2.49
N PHE A 122 6.08 9.57 3.42
CA PHE A 122 5.22 8.43 3.75
C PHE A 122 3.86 8.88 4.31
N GLY A 123 3.82 9.99 5.06
CA GLY A 123 2.56 10.60 5.49
C GLY A 123 1.70 11.05 4.32
N ILE A 124 2.30 11.71 3.31
CA ILE A 124 1.60 12.12 2.08
C ILE A 124 1.10 10.89 1.30
N PHE A 125 1.92 9.83 1.19
CA PHE A 125 1.50 8.59 0.53
C PHE A 125 0.34 7.92 1.27
N CYS A 126 0.39 7.85 2.60
CA CYS A 126 -0.72 7.32 3.41
C CYS A 126 -2.01 8.12 3.19
N ALA A 127 -1.95 9.45 3.04
CA ALA A 127 -3.11 10.27 2.73
C ALA A 127 -3.71 9.95 1.34
N ALA A 128 -2.85 9.74 0.33
CA ALA A 128 -3.28 9.32 -1.00
C ALA A 128 -3.96 7.93 -0.94
N TRP A 129 -3.33 6.95 -0.28
CA TRP A 129 -3.90 5.61 -0.12
C TRP A 129 -5.21 5.63 0.69
N ALA A 130 -5.36 6.52 1.67
CA ALA A 130 -6.62 6.72 2.38
C ALA A 130 -7.74 7.21 1.44
N LEU A 131 -7.42 8.12 0.50
CA LEU A 131 -8.37 8.57 -0.52
C LEU A 131 -8.80 7.41 -1.43
N LEU A 132 -7.86 6.60 -1.89
CA LEU A 132 -8.15 5.41 -2.70
C LEU A 132 -9.09 4.45 -1.96
N LEU A 133 -8.79 4.13 -0.69
CA LEU A 133 -9.62 3.26 0.14
C LEU A 133 -11.02 3.83 0.35
N LEU A 134 -11.14 5.14 0.57
CA LEU A 134 -12.44 5.81 0.70
C LEU A 134 -13.28 5.68 -0.57
N LEU A 135 -12.70 5.91 -1.74
CA LEU A 135 -13.39 5.73 -3.02
C LEU A 135 -13.74 4.26 -3.28
N ALA A 136 -12.86 3.33 -2.90
CA ALA A 136 -13.14 1.89 -2.95
C ALA A 136 -14.31 1.51 -2.04
N PHE A 137 -14.41 2.06 -0.83
CA PHE A 137 -15.57 1.88 0.06
C PHE A 137 -16.87 2.32 -0.62
N PHE A 138 -16.92 3.53 -1.17
CA PHE A 138 -18.10 4.01 -1.88
C PHE A 138 -18.48 3.12 -3.05
N THR A 139 -17.51 2.61 -3.77
CA THR A 139 -17.73 1.73 -4.93
C THR A 139 -18.22 0.35 -4.50
N LEU A 140 -17.49 -0.32 -3.59
CA LEU A 140 -17.69 -1.73 -3.28
C LEU A 140 -18.79 -1.95 -2.24
N ALA A 141 -18.88 -1.11 -1.19
CA ALA A 141 -19.87 -1.27 -0.13
C ALA A 141 -21.20 -0.58 -0.45
N LEU A 142 -21.15 0.59 -1.08
CA LEU A 142 -22.34 1.41 -1.35
C LEU A 142 -22.80 1.39 -2.81
N GLY A 143 -22.12 0.65 -3.70
CA GLY A 143 -22.51 0.49 -5.09
C GLY A 143 -22.43 1.78 -5.93
N LYS A 144 -21.63 2.77 -5.53
CA LYS A 144 -21.46 4.01 -6.30
C LYS A 144 -20.65 3.76 -7.57
N ALA A 145 -21.00 4.40 -8.66
CA ALA A 145 -20.35 4.25 -9.98
C ALA A 145 -19.00 5.00 -10.06
N LEU A 146 -18.07 4.70 -9.16
CA LEU A 146 -16.75 5.32 -9.08
C LEU A 146 -15.61 4.40 -9.57
N GLY A 147 -15.92 3.23 -10.11
CA GLY A 147 -14.92 2.22 -10.49
C GLY A 147 -13.85 2.75 -11.43
N THR A 148 -14.20 3.56 -12.41
CA THR A 148 -13.23 4.18 -13.33
C THR A 148 -12.30 5.17 -12.62
N ALA A 149 -12.81 5.98 -11.69
CA ALA A 149 -11.99 6.90 -10.89
C ALA A 149 -11.03 6.12 -9.99
N VAL A 150 -11.51 5.08 -9.32
CA VAL A 150 -10.69 4.16 -8.51
C VAL A 150 -9.59 3.53 -9.36
N ALA A 151 -9.91 3.07 -10.57
CA ALA A 151 -8.94 2.46 -11.49
C ALA A 151 -7.80 3.40 -11.86
N TYR A 152 -8.11 4.63 -12.26
CA TYR A 152 -7.08 5.62 -12.60
C TYR A 152 -6.26 6.03 -11.38
N LEU A 153 -6.89 6.17 -10.21
CA LEU A 153 -6.17 6.49 -8.97
C LEU A 153 -5.19 5.37 -8.61
N PHE A 154 -5.59 4.10 -8.71
CA PHE A 154 -4.69 2.96 -8.56
C PHE A 154 -3.46 3.07 -9.46
N ILE A 155 -3.66 3.40 -10.76
CA ILE A 155 -2.56 3.50 -11.72
C ILE A 155 -1.65 4.67 -11.37
N ILE A 156 -2.19 5.85 -11.08
CA ILE A 156 -1.41 7.04 -10.73
C ILE A 156 -0.60 6.79 -9.46
N GLU A 157 -1.21 6.24 -8.43
CA GLU A 157 -0.54 5.94 -7.18
C GLU A 157 0.51 4.83 -7.31
N ALA A 158 0.28 3.84 -8.20
CA ALA A 158 1.27 2.81 -8.50
C ALA A 158 2.62 3.42 -8.92
N PHE A 159 2.62 4.49 -9.69
CA PHE A 159 3.85 5.16 -10.12
C PHE A 159 4.35 6.15 -9.08
N LEU A 160 3.51 7.08 -8.61
CA LEU A 160 3.94 8.23 -7.82
C LEU A 160 4.26 7.89 -6.37
N THR A 161 3.50 6.97 -5.76
CA THR A 161 3.64 6.66 -4.32
C THR A 161 4.32 5.32 -4.05
N LEU A 162 4.50 4.49 -5.08
CA LEU A 162 4.97 3.12 -4.93
C LEU A 162 6.20 2.83 -5.79
N LEU A 163 6.09 2.81 -7.12
CA LEU A 163 7.20 2.43 -8.00
C LEU A 163 8.38 3.40 -7.87
N ILE A 164 8.15 4.70 -8.06
CA ILE A 164 9.24 5.69 -8.01
C ILE A 164 9.88 5.73 -6.62
N PRO A 165 9.16 5.90 -5.51
CA PRO A 165 9.76 5.86 -4.18
C PRO A 165 10.43 4.51 -3.87
N GLY A 166 9.82 3.39 -4.26
CA GLY A 166 10.37 2.07 -4.06
C GLY A 166 11.73 1.89 -4.74
N MET A 167 11.85 2.31 -6.00
CA MET A 167 13.11 2.27 -6.74
C MET A 167 14.17 3.20 -6.15
N LEU A 168 13.79 4.39 -5.68
CA LEU A 168 14.72 5.32 -5.04
C LEU A 168 15.26 4.76 -3.72
N LEU A 169 14.43 4.08 -2.93
CA LEU A 169 14.86 3.40 -1.71
C LEU A 169 15.78 2.21 -2.00
N LEU A 170 15.44 1.37 -2.99
CA LEU A 170 16.23 0.19 -3.37
C LEU A 170 17.60 0.57 -3.95
N THR A 171 17.71 1.74 -4.58
CA THR A 171 18.96 2.23 -5.17
C THR A 171 19.70 3.24 -4.27
N GLU A 172 19.28 3.36 -3.00
CA GLU A 172 19.86 4.25 -1.99
C GLU A 172 19.91 5.74 -2.39
N LYS A 173 19.07 6.13 -3.38
CA LYS A 173 18.97 7.52 -3.84
C LYS A 173 18.03 8.38 -3.00
N TRP A 174 17.28 7.75 -2.12
CA TRP A 174 16.41 8.41 -1.15
C TRP A 174 16.52 7.68 0.19
N ASN A 175 16.86 8.43 1.23
CA ASN A 175 17.06 7.91 2.57
C ASN A 175 16.21 8.68 3.60
N PRO A 176 14.91 8.38 3.66
CA PRO A 176 13.97 9.11 4.52
C PRO A 176 14.17 8.86 6.00
N LEU A 177 14.83 7.77 6.38
CA LEU A 177 15.07 7.38 7.77
C LEU A 177 16.47 7.80 8.28
N GLY A 178 17.21 8.56 7.49
CA GLY A 178 18.51 9.08 7.88
C GLY A 178 19.64 8.04 7.97
N GLY A 179 19.51 6.91 7.26
CA GLY A 179 20.50 5.85 7.24
C GLY A 179 20.52 5.00 8.50
N VAL A 180 19.37 4.76 9.10
CA VAL A 180 19.25 3.85 10.24
C VAL A 180 19.67 2.44 9.80
N PRO A 181 20.76 1.87 10.37
CA PRO A 181 21.15 0.49 10.07
C PRO A 181 20.06 -0.47 10.52
N GLY A 182 19.73 -1.43 9.66
CA GLY A 182 18.81 -2.52 10.00
C GLY A 182 19.42 -3.61 10.88
#